data_a77d8e4a6ac97435f18af0fe164df39c
#
_entry.id   a77d8e4a6ac97435f18af0fe164df39c
#
_cell.length_a   1.000
_cell.length_b   1.000
_cell.length_c   1.000
_cell.angle_alpha   90.00
_cell.angle_beta   90.00
_cell.angle_gamma   90.00
#
_symmetry.space_group_name_H-M   'P 1'
#
loop_
_entity.id
_entity.type
_entity.pdbx_description
1 polymer ?
#
loop_
_entity_poly.entity_id
_entity_poly.type
_entity_poly.pdbx_seq_one_letter_code
_entity_poly.pdbx_strand_id
1 'polypeptide(L)'
;MNKAELIRNNIEKQVCSFFGSRSVTDFTPGLTPVPYAGRVYDEKELTALVDSALDFWLTAGRYARTFEEKLAEFTGARYSILTNSGSSAD
;
A
#
# COMPACT_ATOMS: atom_id res chain seq x y z
N MET A 1 -2.76 21.17 -14.54
CA MET A 1 -1.88 20.31 -13.71
C MET A 1 -0.60 21.06 -13.42
N ASN A 2 -0.21 21.18 -12.15
CA ASN A 2 1.00 21.89 -11.79
C ASN A 2 2.24 21.00 -11.91
N LYS A 3 3.41 21.60 -11.75
CA LYS A 3 4.69 20.89 -11.91
C LYS A 3 4.84 19.72 -10.91
N ALA A 4 4.41 19.91 -9.67
CA ALA A 4 4.49 18.88 -8.65
C ALA A 4 3.62 17.66 -9.00
N GLU A 5 2.43 17.88 -9.50
CA GLU A 5 1.54 16.80 -9.94
C GLU A 5 2.11 16.04 -11.14
N LEU A 6 2.71 16.75 -12.09
CA LEU A 6 3.38 16.12 -13.23
C LEU A 6 4.53 15.22 -12.77
N ILE A 7 5.32 15.69 -11.83
CA ILE A 7 6.42 14.91 -11.27
C ILE A 7 5.89 13.69 -10.51
N ARG A 8 4.85 13.84 -9.69
CA ARG A 8 4.22 12.71 -8.98
C ARG A 8 3.72 11.65 -9.96
N ASN A 9 3.05 12.07 -11.03
CA ASN A 9 2.58 11.14 -12.07
C ASN A 9 3.72 10.41 -12.75
N ASN A 10 4.84 11.09 -12.99
CA ASN A 10 6.02 10.46 -13.57
C ASN A 10 6.64 9.44 -12.61
N ILE A 11 6.73 9.76 -11.33
CA ILE A 11 7.20 8.84 -10.30
C ILE A 11 6.31 7.60 -10.25
N GLU A 12 5.00 7.75 -10.28
CA GLU A 12 4.05 6.65 -10.31
C GLU A 12 4.30 5.73 -11.51
N LYS A 13 4.50 6.30 -12.70
CA LYS A 13 4.83 5.52 -13.90
C LYS A 13 6.12 4.75 -13.73
N GLN A 14 7.15 5.35 -13.13
CA GLN A 14 8.41 4.68 -12.87
C GLN A 14 8.24 3.54 -11.87
N VAL A 15 7.42 3.72 -10.84
CA VAL A 15 7.11 2.67 -9.86
C VAL A 15 6.41 1.50 -10.55
N CYS A 16 5.44 1.76 -11.41
CA CYS A 16 4.75 0.72 -12.16
C CYS A 16 5.71 -0.04 -13.08
N SER A 17 6.62 0.67 -13.75
CA SER A 17 7.64 0.05 -14.59
C SER A 17 8.60 -0.82 -13.78
N PHE A 18 9.00 -0.34 -12.61
CA PHE A 18 9.84 -1.11 -11.69
C PHE A 18 9.14 -2.40 -11.26
N PHE A 19 7.87 -2.30 -10.88
CA PHE A 19 7.09 -3.47 -10.48
C PHE A 19 7.03 -4.50 -11.61
N GLY A 20 6.77 -4.06 -12.85
CA GLY A 20 6.69 -4.94 -14.01
C GLY A 20 8.04 -5.57 -14.40
N SER A 21 9.16 -4.98 -13.98
CA SER A 21 10.50 -5.49 -14.28
C SER A 21 10.99 -6.55 -13.32
N ARG A 22 10.26 -6.83 -12.23
CA ARG A 22 10.69 -7.79 -11.22
C ARG A 22 10.66 -9.21 -11.78
N SER A 23 11.65 -10.00 -11.38
CA SER A 23 11.67 -11.43 -11.67
C SER A 23 10.62 -12.14 -10.82
N VAL A 24 9.77 -12.93 -11.46
CA VAL A 24 8.84 -13.82 -10.78
C VAL A 24 9.39 -15.23 -10.86
N THR A 25 9.59 -15.84 -9.69
CA THR A 25 10.04 -17.25 -9.63
C THR A 25 8.82 -18.15 -9.60
N ASP A 26 8.71 -19.03 -10.58
CA ASP A 26 7.61 -19.99 -10.61
C ASP A 26 7.79 -21.05 -9.51
N PHE A 27 6.67 -21.50 -8.97
CA PHE A 27 6.67 -22.57 -7.99
C PHE A 27 6.93 -23.92 -8.71
N THR A 28 7.97 -24.61 -8.26
CA THR A 28 8.28 -25.97 -8.76
C THR A 28 8.10 -26.96 -7.61
N PRO A 29 7.07 -27.85 -7.68
CA PRO A 29 6.84 -28.84 -6.63
C PRO A 29 8.10 -29.70 -6.39
N GLY A 30 8.43 -29.90 -5.13
CA GLY A 30 9.59 -30.69 -4.71
C GLY A 30 10.91 -29.92 -4.69
N LEU A 31 10.98 -28.73 -5.31
CA LEU A 31 12.19 -27.90 -5.34
C LEU A 31 12.00 -26.55 -4.65
N THR A 32 10.86 -25.90 -4.87
CA THR A 32 10.59 -24.59 -4.31
C THR A 32 10.08 -24.73 -2.87
N PRO A 33 10.73 -24.09 -1.88
CA PRO A 33 10.22 -24.09 -0.51
C PRO A 33 8.83 -23.46 -0.43
N VAL A 34 7.97 -24.01 0.42
CA VAL A 34 6.67 -23.41 0.71
C VAL A 34 6.81 -22.53 1.94
N PRO A 35 6.71 -21.20 1.80
CA PRO A 35 6.78 -20.30 2.95
C PRO A 35 5.52 -20.42 3.81
N TYR A 36 5.67 -20.18 5.12
CA TYR A 36 4.51 -20.16 6.01
C TYR A 36 3.65 -18.91 5.81
N ALA A 37 4.22 -17.87 5.24
CA ALA A 37 3.55 -16.61 4.94
C ALA A 37 4.25 -15.91 3.79
N GLY A 38 3.55 -15.02 3.12
CA GLY A 38 4.12 -14.24 2.05
C GLY A 38 3.32 -12.96 1.85
N ARG A 39 3.90 -12.03 1.11
CA ARG A 39 3.24 -10.76 0.76
C ARG A 39 2.48 -10.93 -0.54
N VAL A 40 1.22 -10.51 -0.53
CA VAL A 40 0.39 -10.44 -1.73
C VAL A 40 0.10 -8.97 -2.00
N TYR A 41 0.67 -8.45 -3.06
CA TYR A 41 0.52 -7.04 -3.43
C TYR A 41 0.77 -6.86 -4.92
N ASP A 42 0.34 -5.73 -5.44
CA ASP A 42 0.63 -5.34 -6.81
C ASP A 42 1.17 -3.90 -6.85
N GLU A 43 1.19 -3.30 -8.05
CA GLU A 43 1.67 -1.93 -8.21
C GLU A 43 0.82 -0.90 -7.46
N LYS A 44 -0.42 -1.21 -7.14
CA LYS A 44 -1.32 -0.27 -6.45
C LYS A 44 -0.87 0.00 -5.02
N GLU A 45 -0.50 -1.04 -4.29
CA GLU A 45 0.03 -0.87 -2.93
C GLU A 45 1.36 -0.13 -2.95
N LEU A 46 2.21 -0.46 -3.92
CA LEU A 46 3.52 0.17 -4.04
C LEU A 46 3.40 1.65 -4.42
N THR A 47 2.53 1.98 -5.38
CA THR A 47 2.31 3.38 -5.75
C THR A 47 1.68 4.18 -4.62
N ALA A 48 0.74 3.61 -3.88
CA ALA A 48 0.14 4.28 -2.73
C ALA A 48 1.18 4.57 -1.64
N LEU A 49 2.08 3.62 -1.39
CA LEU A 49 3.16 3.80 -0.42
C LEU A 49 4.09 4.94 -0.83
N VAL A 50 4.53 4.96 -2.09
CA VAL A 50 5.42 6.01 -2.60
C VAL A 50 4.71 7.37 -2.58
N ASP A 51 3.45 7.43 -3.00
CA ASP A 51 2.68 8.66 -2.99
C ASP A 51 2.51 9.22 -1.57
N SER A 52 2.26 8.35 -0.61
CA SER A 52 2.21 8.73 0.80
C SER A 52 3.57 9.25 1.28
N ALA A 53 4.66 8.61 0.87
CA ALA A 53 6.01 9.06 1.23
C ALA A 53 6.32 10.45 0.69
N LEU A 54 5.80 10.79 -0.49
CA LEU A 54 5.98 12.12 -1.08
C LEU A 54 5.27 13.23 -0.30
N ASP A 55 4.22 12.90 0.44
CA ASP A 55 3.59 13.86 1.35
C ASP A 55 4.53 14.24 2.49
N PHE A 56 5.45 13.36 2.84
CA PHE A 56 6.37 13.49 3.98
C PHE A 56 5.65 13.92 5.27
N TRP A 57 4.45 13.43 5.47
CA TRP A 57 3.68 13.63 6.68
C TRP A 57 3.81 12.38 7.55
N LEU A 58 4.56 12.48 8.64
CA LEU A 58 5.07 11.32 9.40
C LEU A 58 4.11 10.84 10.50
N THR A 59 2.90 11.37 10.53
CA THR A 59 1.83 10.95 11.43
C THR A 59 0.58 10.63 10.61
N ALA A 60 -0.57 10.41 11.27
CA ALA A 60 -1.82 10.15 10.57
C ALA A 60 -2.16 11.31 9.62
N GLY A 61 -2.35 11.00 8.35
CA GLY A 61 -2.64 11.96 7.29
C GLY A 61 -3.80 11.50 6.42
N ARG A 62 -3.77 11.90 5.14
CA ARG A 62 -4.89 11.62 4.23
C ARG A 62 -5.12 10.13 4.01
N TYR A 63 -4.07 9.32 3.96
CA TYR A 63 -4.23 7.87 3.80
C TYR A 63 -4.87 7.21 5.02
N ALA A 64 -4.47 7.61 6.22
CA ALA A 64 -5.08 7.11 7.45
C ALA A 64 -6.57 7.46 7.50
N ARG A 65 -6.91 8.70 7.17
CA ARG A 65 -8.30 9.15 7.13
C ARG A 65 -9.12 8.38 6.12
N THR A 66 -8.61 8.22 4.91
CA THR A 66 -9.29 7.48 3.85
C THR A 66 -9.52 6.02 4.25
N PHE A 67 -8.51 5.40 4.87
CA PHE A 67 -8.64 4.03 5.35
C PHE A 67 -9.72 3.91 6.42
N GLU A 68 -9.73 4.81 7.39
CA GLU A 68 -10.74 4.80 8.45
C GLU A 68 -12.15 4.94 7.88
N GLU A 69 -12.34 5.87 6.95
CA GLU A 69 -13.64 6.09 6.29
C GLU A 69 -14.09 4.84 5.51
N LYS A 70 -13.21 4.28 4.71
CA LYS A 70 -13.53 3.10 3.89
C LYS A 70 -13.78 1.86 4.73
N LEU A 71 -13.02 1.67 5.79
CA LEU A 71 -13.22 0.52 6.67
C LEU A 71 -14.55 0.63 7.42
N ALA A 72 -14.89 1.82 7.91
CA ALA A 72 -16.19 2.05 8.54
C ALA A 72 -17.34 1.74 7.57
N GLU A 73 -17.24 2.21 6.34
CA GLU A 73 -18.22 1.93 5.29
C GLU A 73 -18.33 0.43 5.00
N PHE A 74 -17.20 -0.24 4.83
CA PHE A 74 -17.15 -1.67 4.53
C PHE A 74 -17.76 -2.52 5.62
N THR A 75 -17.50 -2.19 6.89
CA THR A 75 -18.01 -2.96 8.04
C THR A 75 -19.42 -2.55 8.47
N GLY A 76 -19.94 -1.45 7.94
CA GLY A 76 -21.22 -0.88 8.38
C GLY A 76 -21.13 -0.15 9.71
N ALA A 77 -19.92 0.08 10.23
CA ALA A 77 -19.73 0.83 11.46
C ALA A 77 -19.88 2.34 11.20
N ARG A 78 -20.25 3.09 12.22
CA ARG A 78 -20.38 4.54 12.11
C ARG A 78 -19.01 5.21 12.03
N TYR A 79 -18.02 4.70 12.77
CA TYR A 79 -16.67 5.22 12.81
C TYR A 79 -15.66 4.07 12.87
N SER A 80 -14.45 4.33 12.42
CA SER A 80 -13.30 3.48 12.67
C SER A 80 -12.07 4.34 12.99
N ILE A 81 -11.16 3.81 13.80
CA ILE A 81 -9.98 4.53 14.26
C ILE A 81 -8.78 3.60 14.14
N LEU A 82 -7.73 4.09 13.49
CA LEU A 82 -6.46 3.37 13.42
C LEU A 82 -5.72 3.46 14.76
N THR A 83 -5.09 2.35 15.13
CA THR A 83 -4.21 2.28 16.31
C THR A 83 -2.87 1.70 15.88
N ASN A 84 -1.88 1.73 16.77
CA ASN A 84 -0.54 1.28 16.43
C ASN A 84 -0.35 -0.23 16.52
N SER A 85 -1.30 -0.96 17.07
CA SER A 85 -1.23 -2.42 17.19
C SER A 85 -2.60 -3.01 17.48
N GLY A 86 -2.74 -4.32 17.30
CA GLY A 86 -3.95 -5.04 17.68
C GLY A 86 -4.21 -4.95 19.19
N SER A 87 -3.15 -4.98 20.01
CA SER A 87 -3.29 -4.83 21.47
C SER A 87 -3.86 -3.47 21.84
N SER A 88 -3.49 -2.42 21.15
CA SER A 88 -4.05 -1.08 21.39
C SER A 88 -5.49 -0.96 20.92
N ALA A 89 -5.93 -1.81 19.99
CA ALA A 89 -7.29 -1.81 19.45
C ALA A 89 -8.30 -2.52 20.38
N ASP A 90 -7.84 -3.33 21.29
CA ASP A 90 -8.70 -4.10 22.22
C ASP A 90 -9.40 -3.22 23.27
#